data_1dcb94e1a4004b984f8bc362d0eb1ab0
#
_entry.id   1dcb94e1a4004b984f8bc362d0eb1ab0
#
_cell.length_a   1.000
_cell.length_b   1.000
_cell.length_c   1.000
_cell.angle_alpha   90.00
_cell.angle_beta   90.00
_cell.angle_gamma   90.00
#
_symmetry.space_group_name_H-M   'P 1'
#
loop_
_entity.id
_entity.type
_entity.pdbx_description
1 polymer ?
#
loop_
_entity_poly.entity_id
_entity_poly.type
_entity_poly.pdbx_seq_one_letter_code
_entity_poly.pdbx_strand_id
1 'polypeptide(L)'
;MRKYHWLFLFISGLSFPSTAQDFGLSFSYFLPKNGYFSTPISPFSIRGIGFDFNRYVAIETGASLYRMSGLNMKGLPFESKKPLVGPNFTILVPVELVLQLRGSRVEFDIKGGGFFFYGFAHKLNYGNLDRAIRDSQQWQVANSNFTYENNPGFGYHGGAELTVYVTSQVGVSLETNYLVGDAKFPLQGSVTGGNTTLETREVNYPDAKIDFTGLEFSIGLIFTSGNSKPPARKKRR
;
A
#
# COMPACT_ATOMS: atom_id res chain seq x y z
N MET A 1 -24.46 -21.95 15.43
CA MET A 1 -23.10 -21.75 15.97
C MET A 1 -22.05 -22.72 15.37
N ARG A 2 -22.06 -22.99 14.04
CA ARG A 2 -21.20 -24.04 13.42
C ARG A 2 -20.29 -23.52 12.29
N LYS A 3 -20.23 -22.20 12.08
CA LYS A 3 -19.52 -21.60 10.91
C LYS A 3 -18.08 -21.13 11.17
N TYR A 4 -17.59 -21.14 12.41
CA TYR A 4 -16.26 -20.58 12.75
C TYR A 4 -15.19 -21.63 13.06
N HIS A 5 -15.51 -22.92 13.06
CA HIS A 5 -14.56 -23.98 13.36
C HIS A 5 -13.50 -24.18 12.26
N TRP A 6 -13.80 -23.80 11.03
CA TRP A 6 -12.87 -23.88 9.90
C TRP A 6 -11.78 -22.81 9.95
N LEU A 7 -12.07 -21.63 10.53
CA LEU A 7 -11.09 -20.56 10.70
C LEU A 7 -10.03 -20.92 11.75
N PHE A 8 -10.44 -21.63 12.81
CA PHE A 8 -9.52 -22.10 13.87
C PHE A 8 -8.62 -23.25 13.40
N LEU A 9 -9.11 -24.13 12.54
CA LEU A 9 -8.31 -25.22 11.97
C LEU A 9 -7.26 -24.72 10.95
N PHE A 10 -7.53 -23.60 10.28
CA PHE A 10 -6.56 -22.99 9.36
C PHE A 10 -5.41 -22.30 10.11
N ILE A 11 -5.68 -21.73 11.28
CA ILE A 11 -4.67 -21.06 12.11
C ILE A 11 -3.79 -22.08 12.86
N SER A 12 -4.34 -23.21 13.28
CA SER A 12 -3.58 -24.27 14.00
C SER A 12 -2.70 -25.16 13.08
N GLY A 13 -2.93 -25.12 11.76
CA GLY A 13 -2.11 -25.85 10.77
C GLY A 13 -0.83 -25.12 10.38
N LEU A 14 -0.61 -23.88 10.80
CA LEU A 14 0.56 -23.07 10.51
C LEU A 14 1.64 -23.15 11.59
N SER A 15 1.83 -24.30 12.21
CA SER A 15 3.06 -24.57 12.95
C SER A 15 4.21 -24.80 11.96
N PHE A 16 4.70 -23.71 11.36
CA PHE A 16 5.94 -23.74 10.60
C PHE A 16 7.08 -24.08 11.55
N PRO A 17 8.02 -24.96 11.14
CA PRO A 17 9.25 -25.13 11.89
C PRO A 17 9.86 -23.73 12.03
N SER A 18 10.21 -23.35 13.26
CA SER A 18 10.85 -22.09 13.59
C SER A 18 12.25 -22.04 12.98
N THR A 19 12.32 -21.92 11.66
CA THR A 19 13.50 -21.39 11.01
C THR A 19 13.49 -19.90 11.30
N ALA A 20 14.57 -19.43 11.82
CA ALA A 20 14.81 -18.08 12.21
C ALA A 20 14.25 -17.07 11.17
N GLN A 21 13.16 -16.42 11.51
CA GLN A 21 12.53 -15.44 10.66
C GLN A 21 13.17 -14.08 10.91
N ASP A 22 13.65 -13.47 9.86
CA ASP A 22 14.04 -12.08 9.90
C ASP A 22 12.74 -11.25 9.93
N PHE A 23 12.74 -10.14 10.66
CA PHE A 23 11.64 -9.20 10.61
C PHE A 23 12.16 -7.77 10.69
N GLY A 24 11.48 -6.88 9.99
CA GLY A 24 11.80 -5.46 9.98
C GLY A 24 10.67 -4.61 10.55
N LEU A 25 11.06 -3.51 11.17
CA LEU A 25 10.17 -2.42 11.55
C LEU A 25 10.60 -1.18 10.80
N SER A 26 9.71 -0.58 10.02
CA SER A 26 10.05 0.56 9.20
C SER A 26 9.02 1.68 9.22
N PHE A 27 9.47 2.88 8.88
CA PHE A 27 8.63 4.00 8.50
C PHE A 27 8.51 3.99 6.98
N SER A 28 7.29 3.82 6.50
CA SER A 28 7.00 3.77 5.07
C SER A 28 6.19 4.99 4.64
N TYR A 29 6.64 5.62 3.57
CA TYR A 29 6.04 6.79 2.96
C TYR A 29 5.53 6.43 1.58
N PHE A 30 4.28 6.72 1.30
CA PHE A 30 3.71 6.51 -0.02
C PHE A 30 3.49 7.85 -0.73
N LEU A 31 4.02 7.96 -1.94
CA LEU A 31 3.86 9.10 -2.83
C LEU A 31 2.97 8.69 -4.00
N PRO A 32 1.65 8.95 -3.94
CA PRO A 32 0.74 8.63 -5.03
C PRO A 32 1.12 9.39 -6.30
N LYS A 33 1.01 8.72 -7.45
CA LYS A 33 1.23 9.35 -8.76
C LYS A 33 0.33 10.56 -8.98
N ASN A 34 -0.93 10.46 -8.55
CA ASN A 34 -1.94 11.50 -8.66
C ASN A 34 -2.60 11.71 -7.29
N GLY A 35 -1.87 12.26 -6.33
CA GLY A 35 -2.38 12.41 -4.98
C GLY A 35 -1.49 13.26 -4.10
N TYR A 36 -1.77 13.25 -2.80
CA TYR A 36 -0.95 13.89 -1.81
C TYR A 36 -0.15 12.85 -1.04
N PHE A 37 1.06 13.22 -0.70
CA PHE A 37 1.98 12.43 0.08
C PHE A 37 1.33 11.84 1.33
N SER A 38 1.54 10.54 1.58
CA SER A 38 1.07 9.89 2.80
C SER A 38 1.91 10.31 4.00
N THR A 39 1.30 10.30 5.17
CA THR A 39 2.01 10.49 6.44
C THR A 39 2.15 9.13 7.12
N PRO A 40 3.35 8.68 7.50
CA PRO A 40 3.49 7.46 8.29
C PRO A 40 2.89 7.68 9.68
N ILE A 41 2.21 6.65 10.21
CA ILE A 41 1.52 6.74 11.51
C ILE A 41 2.44 6.33 12.66
N SER A 42 3.70 6.12 12.49
CA SER A 42 4.66 5.53 13.44
C SER A 42 5.30 4.29 12.79
N PRO A 43 6.26 3.60 13.36
CA PRO A 43 6.90 2.46 12.70
C PRO A 43 5.93 1.28 12.48
N PHE A 44 4.82 1.52 11.77
CA PHE A 44 3.79 0.54 11.45
C PHE A 44 3.95 -0.05 10.05
N SER A 45 5.19 -0.28 9.64
CA SER A 45 5.46 -1.23 8.59
C SER A 45 6.27 -2.37 9.18
N ILE A 46 5.69 -3.54 9.19
CA ILE A 46 6.36 -4.80 9.52
C ILE A 46 6.70 -5.46 8.19
N ARG A 47 7.97 -5.78 7.99
CA ARG A 47 8.51 -6.33 6.74
C ARG A 47 9.34 -7.59 7.01
N GLY A 48 9.65 -8.34 5.95
CA GLY A 48 10.59 -9.46 6.00
C GLY A 48 10.07 -10.68 6.75
N ILE A 49 8.74 -10.79 6.95
CA ILE A 49 8.16 -12.02 7.50
C ILE A 49 8.05 -13.01 6.36
N GLY A 50 8.88 -14.03 6.33
CA GLY A 50 8.91 -14.89 5.18
C GLY A 50 9.63 -16.20 5.36
N PHE A 51 9.88 -16.83 4.24
CA PHE A 51 10.53 -18.13 4.14
C PHE A 51 11.59 -18.11 3.04
N ASP A 52 12.84 -18.46 3.40
CA ASP A 52 13.93 -18.61 2.45
C ASP A 52 13.84 -19.99 1.78
N PHE A 53 13.66 -20.03 0.45
CA PHE A 53 13.79 -21.26 -0.33
C PHE A 53 15.24 -21.70 -0.45
N ASN A 54 16.12 -20.72 -0.59
CA ASN A 54 17.56 -20.90 -0.63
C ASN A 54 18.26 -19.57 -0.30
N ARG A 55 19.60 -19.53 -0.38
CA ARG A 55 20.38 -18.32 -0.06
C ARG A 55 20.13 -17.11 -0.97
N TYR A 56 19.39 -17.27 -2.08
CA TYR A 56 19.17 -16.23 -3.08
C TYR A 56 17.70 -15.90 -3.28
N VAL A 57 16.80 -16.77 -2.84
CA VAL A 57 15.37 -16.63 -3.13
C VAL A 57 14.57 -16.85 -1.87
N ALA A 58 13.71 -15.90 -1.56
CA ALA A 58 12.75 -15.97 -0.47
C ALA A 58 11.35 -15.56 -0.95
N ILE A 59 10.35 -15.90 -0.16
CA ILE A 59 9.01 -15.32 -0.23
C ILE A 59 8.77 -14.56 1.07
N GLU A 60 8.31 -13.33 0.95
CA GLU A 60 8.09 -12.45 2.10
C GLU A 60 6.70 -11.85 2.10
N THR A 61 6.26 -11.45 3.27
CA THR A 61 5.05 -10.66 3.50
C THR A 61 5.31 -9.62 4.59
N GLY A 62 4.33 -8.78 4.81
CA GLY A 62 4.40 -7.75 5.83
C GLY A 62 3.05 -7.05 5.98
N ALA A 63 3.04 -5.96 6.71
CA ALA A 63 1.87 -5.10 6.81
C ALA A 63 2.32 -3.65 7.01
N SER A 64 1.70 -2.73 6.30
CA SER A 64 1.94 -1.30 6.44
C SER A 64 0.62 -0.59 6.72
N LEU A 65 0.66 0.41 7.60
CA LEU A 65 -0.46 1.29 7.88
C LEU A 65 -0.09 2.72 7.50
N TYR A 66 -0.86 3.31 6.59
CA TYR A 66 -0.68 4.68 6.12
C TYR A 66 -1.83 5.57 6.57
N ARG A 67 -1.52 6.83 6.80
CA ARG A 67 -2.49 7.91 6.75
C ARG A 67 -2.37 8.58 5.38
N MET A 68 -3.33 8.32 4.51
CA MET A 68 -3.37 8.91 3.17
C MET A 68 -3.93 10.32 3.26
N SER A 69 -3.19 11.32 2.81
CA SER A 69 -3.66 12.71 2.81
C SER A 69 -4.56 13.01 1.63
N GLY A 70 -4.41 12.28 0.53
CA GLY A 70 -5.28 12.38 -0.62
C GLY A 70 -4.92 11.39 -1.72
N LEU A 71 -5.93 10.71 -2.24
CA LEU A 71 -5.84 9.79 -3.39
C LEU A 71 -6.74 10.29 -4.52
N ASN A 72 -6.32 10.05 -5.74
CA ASN A 72 -7.16 10.33 -6.89
C ASN A 72 -8.02 9.12 -7.25
N MET A 73 -8.97 9.36 -8.15
CA MET A 73 -9.89 8.33 -8.64
C MET A 73 -9.74 8.16 -10.15
N LYS A 74 -10.04 6.95 -10.60
CA LYS A 74 -10.13 6.54 -12.02
C LYS A 74 -11.56 6.10 -12.33
N GLY A 75 -11.90 5.97 -13.62
CA GLY A 75 -13.21 5.47 -14.04
C GLY A 75 -14.36 6.46 -13.86
N LEU A 76 -14.05 7.73 -13.66
CA LEU A 76 -15.02 8.84 -13.67
C LEU A 76 -15.11 9.46 -15.07
N PRO A 77 -16.24 10.03 -15.48
CA PRO A 77 -16.41 10.71 -16.77
C PRO A 77 -15.71 12.09 -16.82
N PHE A 78 -14.94 12.41 -15.80
CA PHE A 78 -14.17 13.65 -15.71
C PHE A 78 -12.84 13.37 -15.01
N GLU A 79 -11.86 14.22 -15.27
CA GLU A 79 -10.55 14.15 -14.64
C GLU A 79 -10.40 15.22 -13.56
N SER A 80 -9.68 14.91 -12.50
CA SER A 80 -9.33 15.86 -11.47
C SER A 80 -7.79 15.98 -11.34
N LYS A 81 -7.30 17.22 -11.33
CA LYS A 81 -5.92 17.55 -11.04
C LYS A 81 -5.59 17.44 -9.54
N LYS A 82 -6.62 17.33 -8.70
CA LYS A 82 -6.48 17.26 -7.25
C LYS A 82 -7.14 16.00 -6.72
N PRO A 83 -6.65 15.45 -5.60
CA PRO A 83 -7.21 14.26 -4.99
C PRO A 83 -8.71 14.40 -4.68
N LEU A 84 -9.46 13.36 -5.03
CA LEU A 84 -10.91 13.31 -4.82
C LEU A 84 -11.30 12.59 -3.53
N VAL A 85 -10.39 11.76 -2.98
CA VAL A 85 -10.58 11.00 -1.74
C VAL A 85 -9.47 11.34 -0.76
N GLY A 86 -9.82 11.58 0.50
CA GLY A 86 -8.89 11.80 1.59
C GLY A 86 -9.38 12.87 2.58
N PRO A 87 -8.82 12.86 3.81
CA PRO A 87 -7.88 11.88 4.35
C PRO A 87 -8.54 10.53 4.67
N ASN A 88 -7.76 9.47 4.63
CA ASN A 88 -8.17 8.12 5.05
C ASN A 88 -6.98 7.35 5.62
N PHE A 89 -7.26 6.21 6.27
CA PHE A 89 -6.25 5.24 6.67
C PHE A 89 -6.27 4.07 5.68
N THR A 90 -5.10 3.52 5.40
CA THR A 90 -4.98 2.38 4.48
C THR A 90 -4.02 1.36 5.06
N ILE A 91 -4.49 0.11 5.17
CA ILE A 91 -3.65 -1.05 5.45
C ILE A 91 -3.24 -1.65 4.11
N LEU A 92 -1.97 -1.99 3.97
CA LEU A 92 -1.40 -2.69 2.82
C LEU A 92 -0.69 -3.95 3.30
N VAL A 93 -0.94 -5.07 2.62
CA VAL A 93 -0.32 -6.37 2.90
C VAL A 93 0.27 -6.89 1.59
N PRO A 94 1.61 -6.88 1.42
CA PRO A 94 2.28 -7.44 0.27
C PRO A 94 2.48 -8.95 0.40
N VAL A 95 2.64 -9.63 -0.73
CA VAL A 95 3.23 -10.96 -0.87
C VAL A 95 4.23 -10.88 -2.00
N GLU A 96 5.50 -11.09 -1.68
CA GLU A 96 6.64 -10.78 -2.54
C GLU A 96 7.56 -11.98 -2.73
N LEU A 97 8.06 -12.13 -3.94
CA LEU A 97 9.26 -12.91 -4.23
C LEU A 97 10.46 -12.00 -4.11
N VAL A 98 11.47 -12.45 -3.37
CA VAL A 98 12.68 -11.68 -3.08
C VAL A 98 13.89 -12.40 -3.65
N LEU A 99 14.67 -11.67 -4.45
CA LEU A 99 15.99 -12.11 -4.91
C LEU A 99 17.05 -11.43 -4.05
N GLN A 100 17.78 -12.22 -3.25
CA GLN A 100 18.68 -11.74 -2.22
C GLN A 100 20.14 -11.86 -2.66
N LEU A 101 20.86 -10.74 -2.59
CA LEU A 101 22.31 -10.67 -2.86
C LEU A 101 23.02 -10.33 -1.55
N ARG A 102 23.35 -11.37 -0.80
CA ARG A 102 23.92 -11.26 0.55
C ARG A 102 25.43 -11.15 0.55
N GLY A 103 25.96 -10.03 1.04
CA GLY A 103 27.38 -9.83 1.37
C GLY A 103 27.66 -10.02 2.86
N SER A 104 28.85 -9.65 3.32
CA SER A 104 29.25 -9.80 4.73
C SER A 104 28.56 -8.82 5.69
N ARG A 105 28.25 -7.62 5.22
CA ARG A 105 27.59 -6.56 6.01
C ARG A 105 26.52 -5.81 5.22
N VAL A 106 26.38 -6.13 3.95
CA VAL A 106 25.44 -5.46 3.06
C VAL A 106 24.62 -6.54 2.36
N GLU A 107 23.34 -6.34 2.30
CA GLU A 107 22.38 -7.15 1.56
C GLU A 107 21.63 -6.26 0.59
N PHE A 108 21.49 -6.70 -0.63
CA PHE A 108 20.72 -6.03 -1.65
C PHE A 108 19.66 -6.98 -2.18
N ASP A 109 18.40 -6.59 -2.07
CA ASP A 109 17.27 -7.38 -2.46
C ASP A 109 16.51 -6.73 -3.60
N ILE A 110 16.07 -7.56 -4.56
CA ILE A 110 15.12 -7.17 -5.59
C ILE A 110 13.81 -7.85 -5.27
N LYS A 111 12.76 -7.08 -5.12
CA LYS A 111 11.44 -7.53 -4.66
C LYS A 111 10.39 -7.34 -5.75
N GLY A 112 9.43 -8.26 -5.81
CA GLY A 112 8.28 -8.11 -6.69
C GLY A 112 7.17 -9.06 -6.33
N GLY A 113 5.94 -8.59 -6.47
CA GLY A 113 4.80 -9.40 -6.08
C GLY A 113 3.46 -8.70 -6.19
N GLY A 114 2.47 -9.29 -5.54
CA GLY A 114 1.15 -8.72 -5.40
C GLY A 114 0.96 -8.07 -4.03
N PHE A 115 0.00 -7.19 -3.93
CA PHE A 115 -0.44 -6.67 -2.65
C PHE A 115 -1.97 -6.55 -2.58
N PHE A 116 -2.47 -6.70 -1.39
CA PHE A 116 -3.83 -6.36 -0.98
C PHE A 116 -3.78 -5.05 -0.22
N PHE A 117 -4.79 -4.19 -0.40
CA PHE A 117 -4.96 -3.03 0.45
C PHE A 117 -6.44 -2.76 0.78
N TYR A 118 -6.65 -2.15 1.93
CA TYR A 118 -7.98 -1.74 2.37
C TYR A 118 -7.90 -0.38 3.04
N GLY A 119 -8.63 0.57 2.47
CA GLY A 119 -8.78 1.90 3.07
C GLY A 119 -10.00 1.97 3.97
N PHE A 120 -9.94 2.78 5.03
CA PHE A 120 -11.05 3.02 5.93
C PHE A 120 -11.10 4.49 6.38
N ALA A 121 -12.23 4.91 6.94
CA ALA A 121 -12.49 6.30 7.31
C ALA A 121 -12.34 7.28 6.12
N HIS A 122 -12.76 6.85 4.93
CA HIS A 122 -12.71 7.68 3.73
C HIS A 122 -13.57 8.94 3.87
N LYS A 123 -13.06 10.02 3.27
CA LYS A 123 -13.84 11.24 3.06
C LYS A 123 -13.73 11.65 1.60
N LEU A 124 -14.84 11.97 0.97
CA LEU A 124 -14.85 12.60 -0.33
C LEU A 124 -14.46 14.07 -0.19
N ASN A 125 -13.58 14.52 -1.07
CA ASN A 125 -13.23 15.94 -1.15
C ASN A 125 -14.18 16.64 -2.10
N TYR A 126 -15.36 17.02 -1.59
CA TYR A 126 -16.40 17.66 -2.39
C TYR A 126 -15.92 18.91 -3.09
N GLY A 127 -15.08 19.73 -2.47
CA GLY A 127 -14.54 20.93 -3.13
C GLY A 127 -13.68 20.65 -4.36
N ASN A 128 -12.95 19.54 -4.39
CA ASN A 128 -12.21 19.11 -5.58
C ASN A 128 -13.12 18.41 -6.59
N LEU A 129 -14.09 17.63 -6.10
CA LEU A 129 -15.07 16.92 -6.91
C LEU A 129 -15.96 17.90 -7.68
N ASP A 130 -16.55 18.88 -6.99
CA ASP A 130 -17.38 19.92 -7.59
C ASP A 130 -16.61 20.74 -8.62
N ARG A 131 -15.33 21.05 -8.32
CA ARG A 131 -14.46 21.72 -9.29
C ARG A 131 -14.25 20.88 -10.54
N ALA A 132 -13.93 19.60 -10.38
CA ALA A 132 -13.69 18.70 -11.51
C ALA A 132 -14.96 18.53 -12.38
N ILE A 133 -16.13 18.40 -11.76
CA ILE A 133 -17.43 18.33 -12.45
C ILE A 133 -17.69 19.65 -13.18
N ARG A 134 -17.53 20.77 -12.51
CA ARG A 134 -17.73 22.09 -13.09
C ARG A 134 -16.84 22.32 -14.31
N ASP A 135 -15.56 22.00 -14.19
CA ASP A 135 -14.59 22.17 -15.28
C ASP A 135 -14.93 21.25 -16.48
N SER A 136 -15.37 20.02 -16.21
CA SER A 136 -15.80 19.07 -17.25
C SER A 136 -17.09 19.47 -17.96
N GLN A 137 -18.07 19.99 -17.21
CA GLN A 137 -19.37 20.37 -17.76
C GLN A 137 -19.40 21.82 -18.24
N GLN A 138 -18.33 22.59 -18.04
CA GLN A 138 -18.25 24.04 -18.32
C GLN A 138 -19.33 24.82 -17.58
N TRP A 139 -19.64 24.43 -16.35
CA TRP A 139 -20.62 25.09 -15.50
C TRP A 139 -19.96 26.16 -14.62
N GLN A 140 -20.73 27.15 -14.23
CA GLN A 140 -20.30 28.16 -13.25
C GLN A 140 -20.40 27.62 -11.82
N VAL A 141 -21.43 26.78 -11.58
CA VAL A 141 -21.70 26.20 -10.26
C VAL A 141 -21.85 24.68 -10.40
N ALA A 142 -21.27 23.94 -9.46
CA ALA A 142 -21.56 22.54 -9.25
C ALA A 142 -21.51 22.24 -7.74
N ASN A 143 -22.45 21.42 -7.29
CA ASN A 143 -22.55 20.93 -5.93
C ASN A 143 -22.97 19.47 -6.00
N SER A 144 -22.14 18.59 -5.51
CA SER A 144 -22.35 17.14 -5.55
C SER A 144 -22.64 16.58 -4.17
N ASN A 145 -23.48 15.55 -4.15
CA ASN A 145 -23.76 14.78 -2.94
C ASN A 145 -23.74 13.29 -3.31
N PHE A 146 -22.70 12.57 -2.83
CA PHE A 146 -22.49 11.18 -3.17
C PHE A 146 -22.45 10.28 -1.93
N THR A 147 -23.00 9.10 -2.08
CA THR A 147 -22.68 7.92 -1.28
C THR A 147 -21.67 7.06 -2.04
N TYR A 148 -20.94 6.24 -1.33
CA TYR A 148 -19.94 5.35 -1.91
C TYR A 148 -19.94 3.99 -1.24
N GLU A 149 -19.50 2.98 -2.00
CA GLU A 149 -19.16 1.68 -1.47
C GLU A 149 -17.64 1.53 -1.38
N ASN A 150 -17.17 1.04 -0.24
CA ASN A 150 -15.74 0.86 -0.01
C ASN A 150 -15.38 -0.62 -0.16
N ASN A 151 -14.59 -0.93 -1.17
CA ASN A 151 -14.14 -2.28 -1.47
C ASN A 151 -12.64 -2.43 -1.26
N PRO A 152 -12.16 -3.65 -0.96
CA PRO A 152 -10.73 -3.93 -0.95
C PRO A 152 -10.13 -3.75 -2.34
N GLY A 153 -8.86 -3.37 -2.35
CA GLY A 153 -8.07 -3.21 -3.56
C GLY A 153 -6.94 -4.22 -3.65
N PHE A 154 -6.47 -4.42 -4.86
CA PHE A 154 -5.35 -5.28 -5.19
C PHE A 154 -4.43 -4.60 -6.19
N GLY A 155 -3.19 -5.04 -6.20
CA GLY A 155 -2.21 -4.53 -7.12
C GLY A 155 -0.98 -5.41 -7.19
N TYR A 156 0.00 -4.92 -7.92
CA TYR A 156 1.34 -5.49 -8.00
C TYR A 156 2.38 -4.40 -7.78
N HIS A 157 3.55 -4.82 -7.35
CA HIS A 157 4.66 -3.91 -7.10
C HIS A 157 6.00 -4.55 -7.49
N GLY A 158 6.97 -3.70 -7.65
CA GLY A 158 8.36 -4.09 -7.81
C GLY A 158 9.25 -3.04 -7.18
N GLY A 159 10.35 -3.50 -6.58
CA GLY A 159 11.24 -2.62 -5.85
C GLY A 159 12.57 -3.23 -5.50
N ALA A 160 13.31 -2.50 -4.69
CA ALA A 160 14.60 -2.91 -4.19
C ALA A 160 14.81 -2.44 -2.75
N GLU A 161 15.55 -3.23 -1.98
CA GLU A 161 15.95 -2.93 -0.61
C GLU A 161 17.46 -3.04 -0.48
N LEU A 162 18.05 -2.11 0.26
CA LEU A 162 19.44 -2.15 0.68
C LEU A 162 19.49 -2.19 2.19
N THR A 163 20.04 -3.27 2.75
CA THR A 163 20.25 -3.43 4.18
C THR A 163 21.73 -3.38 4.52
N VAL A 164 22.08 -2.55 5.50
CA VAL A 164 23.43 -2.45 6.05
C VAL A 164 23.42 -2.94 7.50
N TYR A 165 24.11 -4.04 7.77
CA TYR A 165 24.18 -4.65 9.09
C TYR A 165 25.20 -3.95 10.00
N VAL A 166 24.69 -3.34 11.07
CA VAL A 166 25.50 -2.68 12.10
C VAL A 166 26.08 -3.74 13.04
N THR A 167 25.28 -4.74 13.40
CA THR A 167 25.71 -5.90 14.19
C THR A 167 25.38 -7.19 13.43
N SER A 168 25.67 -8.34 14.03
CA SER A 168 25.24 -9.62 13.43
C SER A 168 23.74 -9.83 13.44
N GLN A 169 22.97 -9.09 14.19
CA GLN A 169 21.54 -9.28 14.39
C GLN A 169 20.70 -8.07 14.00
N VAL A 170 21.31 -6.90 13.78
CA VAL A 170 20.59 -5.66 13.51
C VAL A 170 21.18 -4.99 12.28
N GLY A 171 20.32 -4.69 11.32
CA GLY A 171 20.61 -3.90 10.14
C GLY A 171 19.73 -2.68 10.03
N VAL A 172 20.17 -1.69 9.26
CA VAL A 172 19.37 -0.55 8.80
C VAL A 172 19.03 -0.80 7.35
N SER A 173 17.75 -0.68 7.00
CA SER A 173 17.28 -0.88 5.64
C SER A 173 16.75 0.41 5.02
N LEU A 174 16.94 0.51 3.71
CA LEU A 174 16.33 1.49 2.83
C LEU A 174 15.65 0.73 1.70
N GLU A 175 14.35 0.91 1.55
CA GLU A 175 13.56 0.21 0.54
C GLU A 175 12.82 1.23 -0.34
N THR A 176 12.68 0.92 -1.61
CA THR A 176 11.85 1.66 -2.55
C THR A 176 11.05 0.69 -3.40
N ASN A 177 9.73 0.94 -3.50
CA ASN A 177 8.80 0.15 -4.29
C ASN A 177 7.99 1.05 -5.22
N TYR A 178 7.71 0.57 -6.42
CA TYR A 178 6.70 1.15 -7.28
C TYR A 178 5.47 0.25 -7.25
N LEU A 179 4.36 0.81 -6.79
CA LEU A 179 3.08 0.13 -6.62
C LEU A 179 2.13 0.52 -7.75
N VAL A 180 1.38 -0.45 -8.25
CA VAL A 180 0.30 -0.25 -9.22
C VAL A 180 -0.91 -1.03 -8.75
N GLY A 181 -1.97 -0.33 -8.38
CA GLY A 181 -3.18 -0.97 -7.88
C GLY A 181 -4.40 -0.05 -7.91
N ASP A 182 -5.55 -0.64 -7.75
CA ASP A 182 -6.80 0.09 -7.57
C ASP A 182 -7.80 -0.67 -6.67
N ALA A 183 -8.76 0.07 -6.11
CA ALA A 183 -9.89 -0.46 -5.37
C ALA A 183 -11.19 0.07 -5.97
N LYS A 184 -12.18 -0.78 -6.16
CA LYS A 184 -13.52 -0.33 -6.56
C LYS A 184 -14.11 0.59 -5.49
N PHE A 185 -14.63 1.72 -5.94
CA PHE A 185 -15.20 2.74 -5.08
C PHE A 185 -16.39 3.42 -5.79
N PRO A 186 -17.45 2.64 -6.10
CA PRO A 186 -18.62 3.16 -6.82
C PRO A 186 -19.21 4.37 -6.11
N LEU A 187 -19.57 5.37 -6.87
CA LEU A 187 -20.23 6.58 -6.39
C LEU A 187 -21.66 6.65 -6.94
N GLN A 188 -22.62 6.93 -6.07
CA GLN A 188 -24.00 7.16 -6.43
C GLN A 188 -24.55 8.39 -5.71
N GLY A 189 -25.31 9.21 -6.40
CA GLY A 189 -25.90 10.40 -5.79
C GLY A 189 -26.36 11.40 -6.82
N SER A 190 -26.36 12.68 -6.45
CA SER A 190 -26.83 13.75 -7.29
C SER A 190 -25.80 14.86 -7.47
N VAL A 191 -25.90 15.54 -8.59
CA VAL A 191 -25.13 16.76 -8.90
C VAL A 191 -26.10 17.86 -9.27
N THR A 192 -26.04 18.98 -8.54
CA THR A 192 -26.76 20.21 -8.87
C THR A 192 -25.78 21.21 -9.46
N GLY A 193 -26.03 21.67 -10.67
CA GLY A 193 -25.15 22.64 -11.31
C GLY A 193 -25.75 23.27 -12.54
N GLY A 194 -25.01 24.23 -13.10
CA GLY A 194 -25.43 24.98 -14.29
C GLY A 194 -24.78 26.35 -14.40
N ASN A 195 -25.21 27.10 -15.41
CA ASN A 195 -24.73 28.48 -15.67
C ASN A 195 -25.75 29.51 -15.25
N THR A 196 -26.86 29.61 -15.99
CA THR A 196 -27.96 30.57 -15.71
C THR A 196 -29.08 29.91 -14.92
N THR A 197 -29.34 28.62 -15.21
CA THR A 197 -30.34 27.81 -14.51
C THR A 197 -29.64 26.62 -13.86
N LEU A 198 -30.00 26.32 -12.63
CA LEU A 198 -29.49 25.17 -11.91
C LEU A 198 -30.40 23.98 -12.15
N GLU A 199 -29.78 22.84 -12.49
CA GLU A 199 -30.46 21.57 -12.66
C GLU A 199 -29.85 20.54 -11.70
N THR A 200 -30.70 19.69 -11.14
CA THR A 200 -30.24 18.52 -10.35
C THR A 200 -30.40 17.28 -11.19
N ARG A 201 -29.30 16.50 -11.27
CA ARG A 201 -29.27 15.24 -12.02
C ARG A 201 -28.79 14.13 -11.10
N GLU A 202 -29.52 13.02 -11.12
CA GLU A 202 -29.04 11.78 -10.48
C GLU A 202 -27.93 11.18 -11.35
N VAL A 203 -26.86 10.75 -10.69
CA VAL A 203 -25.67 10.19 -11.34
C VAL A 203 -25.20 8.94 -10.62
N ASN A 204 -24.68 7.99 -11.40
CA ASN A 204 -24.13 6.75 -10.89
C ASN A 204 -22.83 6.45 -11.64
N TYR A 205 -21.75 6.26 -10.88
CA TYR A 205 -20.42 5.94 -11.41
C TYR A 205 -19.97 4.56 -10.87
N PRO A 206 -20.49 3.45 -11.41
CA PRO A 206 -20.23 2.10 -10.90
C PRO A 206 -18.77 1.66 -11.12
N ASP A 207 -18.09 2.23 -12.11
CA ASP A 207 -16.71 1.90 -12.46
C ASP A 207 -15.67 2.78 -11.77
N ALA A 208 -16.11 3.67 -10.88
CA ALA A 208 -15.21 4.51 -10.13
C ALA A 208 -14.29 3.67 -9.21
N LYS A 209 -13.01 4.03 -9.16
CA LYS A 209 -11.98 3.34 -8.41
C LYS A 209 -11.03 4.32 -7.75
N ILE A 210 -10.55 3.99 -6.57
CA ILE A 210 -9.41 4.69 -5.97
C ILE A 210 -8.14 4.24 -6.68
N ASP A 211 -7.30 5.20 -7.09
CA ASP A 211 -5.98 4.93 -7.68
C ASP A 211 -4.92 4.82 -6.60
N PHE A 212 -4.38 3.61 -6.41
CA PHE A 212 -3.29 3.32 -5.49
C PHE A 212 -2.00 3.04 -6.26
N THR A 213 -1.65 3.94 -7.18
CA THR A 213 -0.42 3.87 -7.98
C THR A 213 0.56 4.94 -7.51
N GLY A 214 1.81 4.55 -7.24
CA GLY A 214 2.83 5.50 -6.78
C GLY A 214 4.12 4.85 -6.33
N LEU A 215 4.99 5.67 -5.73
CA LEU A 215 6.25 5.25 -5.13
C LEU A 215 6.10 5.10 -3.62
N GLU A 216 6.66 4.05 -3.07
CA GLU A 216 6.84 3.86 -1.65
C GLU A 216 8.31 3.94 -1.31
N PHE A 217 8.64 4.63 -0.23
CA PHE A 217 9.97 4.68 0.36
C PHE A 217 9.87 4.26 1.82
N SER A 218 10.75 3.35 2.22
CA SER A 218 10.81 2.88 3.61
C SER A 218 12.22 3.00 4.15
N ILE A 219 12.31 3.38 5.42
CA ILE A 219 13.53 3.32 6.21
C ILE A 219 13.25 2.57 7.50
N GLY A 220 14.07 1.59 7.85
CA GLY A 220 13.77 0.73 8.98
C GLY A 220 14.95 0.03 9.61
N LEU A 221 14.63 -0.80 10.58
CA LEU A 221 15.52 -1.71 11.25
C LEU A 221 15.11 -3.14 10.92
N ILE A 222 16.07 -3.95 10.48
CA ILE A 222 15.91 -5.37 10.27
C ILE A 222 16.55 -6.12 11.43
N PHE A 223 15.82 -7.09 11.98
CA PHE A 223 16.29 -7.98 13.03
C PHE A 223 16.41 -9.40 12.47
N THR A 224 17.62 -9.95 12.50
CA THR A 224 17.90 -11.30 12.03
C THR A 224 18.21 -12.22 13.19
N SER A 225 17.77 -13.45 13.12
CA SER A 225 18.01 -14.44 14.20
C SER A 225 19.41 -15.05 14.20
N GLY A 226 20.35 -14.52 13.47
CA GLY A 226 21.77 -14.90 13.53
C GLY A 226 22.15 -16.24 12.88
N ASN A 227 21.18 -17.09 12.53
CA ASN A 227 21.45 -18.37 11.87
C ASN A 227 21.54 -18.26 10.33
N SER A 228 21.10 -17.15 9.77
CA SER A 228 21.06 -16.88 8.33
C SER A 228 22.35 -16.25 7.77
N LYS A 229 23.35 -15.95 8.62
CA LYS A 229 24.62 -15.37 8.14
C LYS A 229 25.58 -16.40 7.60
N PRO A 230 26.21 -16.14 6.44
CA PRO A 230 27.38 -16.89 6.03
C PRO A 230 28.46 -16.73 7.11
N PRO A 231 29.15 -17.82 7.50
CA PRO A 231 30.17 -17.78 8.52
C PRO A 231 31.25 -16.76 8.16
N ALA A 232 31.56 -15.87 9.10
CA ALA A 232 32.59 -14.87 8.92
C ALA A 232 33.85 -15.56 8.40
N ARG A 233 34.34 -15.12 7.23
CA ARG A 233 35.56 -15.67 6.60
C ARG A 233 36.69 -15.58 7.60
N LYS A 234 37.11 -16.74 8.17
CA LYS A 234 38.27 -16.79 9.06
C LYS A 234 39.45 -16.13 8.33
N LYS A 235 39.95 -14.99 8.82
CA LYS A 235 41.21 -14.44 8.36
C LYS A 235 42.27 -15.56 8.52
N ARG A 236 42.74 -16.08 7.42
CA ARG A 236 43.98 -16.88 7.44
C ARG A 236 45.09 -15.92 7.90
N ARG A 237 45.65 -16.19 9.06
CA ARG A 237 46.90 -15.61 9.51
C ARG A 237 48.05 -16.23 8.68
#